data_7df779b6e117120bf3090e1c690dd933
#
_entry.id   7df779b6e117120bf3090e1c690dd933
#
_cell.length_a   1.000
_cell.length_b   1.000
_cell.length_c   1.000
_cell.angle_alpha   90.00
_cell.angle_beta   90.00
_cell.angle_gamma   90.00
#
_symmetry.space_group_name_H-M   'P 1'
#
loop_
_entity.id
_entity.type
_entity.pdbx_description
1 polymer ?
#
loop_
_entity_poly.entity_id
_entity_poly.type
_entity_poly.pdbx_seq_one_letter_code
_entity_poly.pdbx_strand_id
1 'polypeptide(L)'
;MNDMRPTPDAPLLEVRHLSKNFGPVEALKDLSMTVRAGEVVALAGDNGAGKTTLIKAISGVFRPSSGEILLRGQPVSFASPHEARDKGIETIYQDLALADNLTIGANIFLGREPTRRAFGFLPVLDRAKMAEAAKATMALLDFHVSRLDAPVSNFSGGQRQAVAIGRAVYWDAQILIMDEPTAA
;
A
#
# COMPACT_ATOMS: atom_id res chain seq x y z
N MET A 1 9.85 -28.84 -7.76
CA MET A 1 9.73 -27.57 -7.02
C MET A 1 10.72 -26.61 -7.67
N ASN A 2 10.22 -25.77 -8.56
CA ASN A 2 11.06 -24.85 -9.34
C ASN A 2 11.35 -23.62 -8.46
N ASP A 3 12.59 -23.49 -8.00
CA ASP A 3 13.08 -22.33 -7.25
C ASP A 3 13.19 -21.14 -8.25
N MET A 4 12.06 -20.48 -8.50
CA MET A 4 12.01 -19.23 -9.29
C MET A 4 12.44 -18.07 -8.39
N ARG A 5 13.71 -18.02 -7.98
CA ARG A 5 14.29 -16.77 -7.55
C ARG A 5 14.31 -15.83 -8.74
N PRO A 6 13.70 -14.66 -8.65
CA PRO A 6 13.76 -13.68 -9.75
C PRO A 6 15.23 -13.40 -10.05
N THR A 7 15.60 -13.43 -11.31
CA THR A 7 16.91 -12.93 -11.74
C THR A 7 17.03 -11.47 -11.25
N PRO A 8 18.20 -11.03 -10.78
CA PRO A 8 18.40 -9.68 -10.24
C PRO A 8 17.95 -8.55 -11.18
N ASP A 9 17.74 -8.84 -12.43
CA ASP A 9 17.42 -7.90 -13.50
C ASP A 9 15.94 -7.92 -13.95
N ALA A 10 15.12 -8.85 -13.43
CA ALA A 10 13.70 -8.94 -13.80
C ALA A 10 12.87 -7.82 -13.12
N PRO A 11 11.98 -7.13 -13.86
CA PRO A 11 11.08 -6.15 -13.25
C PRO A 11 10.20 -6.77 -12.18
N LEU A 12 10.09 -6.09 -11.03
CA LEU A 12 9.14 -6.44 -9.98
C LEU A 12 7.70 -6.08 -10.40
N LEU A 13 7.54 -4.90 -11.01
CA LEU A 13 6.31 -4.43 -11.62
C LEU A 13 6.58 -4.00 -13.06
N GLU A 14 5.73 -4.40 -13.96
CA GLU A 14 5.76 -3.94 -15.34
C GLU A 14 4.34 -3.56 -15.78
N VAL A 15 4.23 -2.41 -16.39
CA VAL A 15 2.99 -1.89 -17.00
C VAL A 15 3.25 -1.81 -18.49
N ARG A 16 2.41 -2.46 -19.30
CA ARG A 16 2.56 -2.49 -20.77
C ARG A 16 1.34 -1.91 -21.44
N HIS A 17 1.55 -0.86 -22.23
CA HIS A 17 0.54 -0.26 -23.09
C HIS A 17 -0.77 0.05 -22.37
N LEU A 18 -0.68 0.49 -21.09
CA LEU A 18 -1.85 0.68 -20.24
C LEU A 18 -2.62 1.92 -20.67
N SER A 19 -3.92 1.75 -20.91
CA SER A 19 -4.84 2.86 -21.18
C SER A 19 -6.05 2.78 -20.28
N LYS A 20 -6.65 3.93 -19.98
CA LYS A 20 -7.89 4.05 -19.22
C LYS A 20 -8.78 5.13 -19.75
N ASN A 21 -10.00 4.75 -20.12
CA ASN A 21 -11.06 5.64 -20.56
C ASN A 21 -12.18 5.68 -19.50
N PHE A 22 -12.71 6.86 -19.25
CA PHE A 22 -13.93 7.09 -18.48
C PHE A 22 -14.96 7.71 -19.42
N GLY A 23 -15.78 6.87 -20.04
CA GLY A 23 -16.64 7.31 -21.15
C GLY A 23 -15.81 7.90 -22.29
N PRO A 24 -16.06 9.15 -22.72
CA PRO A 24 -15.30 9.79 -23.80
C PRO A 24 -13.93 10.35 -23.36
N VAL A 25 -13.64 10.37 -22.06
CA VAL A 25 -12.40 10.96 -21.53
C VAL A 25 -11.31 9.88 -21.46
N GLU A 26 -10.24 10.07 -22.27
CA GLU A 26 -9.02 9.25 -22.19
C GLU A 26 -8.13 9.77 -21.06
N ALA A 27 -8.23 9.15 -19.88
CA ALA A 27 -7.51 9.58 -18.67
C ALA A 27 -6.08 9.02 -18.59
N LEU A 28 -5.79 7.96 -19.31
CA LEU A 28 -4.45 7.37 -19.46
C LEU A 28 -4.33 6.80 -20.86
N LYS A 29 -3.22 7.11 -21.55
CA LYS A 29 -3.01 6.75 -22.95
C LYS A 29 -1.68 6.03 -23.12
N ASP A 30 -1.75 4.75 -23.50
CA ASP A 30 -0.62 3.91 -23.94
C ASP A 30 0.66 4.06 -23.09
N LEU A 31 0.51 3.98 -21.76
CA LEU A 31 1.62 4.14 -20.84
C LEU A 31 2.31 2.78 -20.59
N SER A 32 3.64 2.79 -20.70
CA SER A 32 4.47 1.64 -20.33
C SER A 32 5.56 2.09 -19.36
N MET A 33 5.78 1.30 -18.30
CA MET A 33 6.84 1.53 -17.32
C MET A 33 7.25 0.24 -16.62
N THR A 34 8.42 0.27 -16.01
CA THR A 34 8.94 -0.84 -15.19
C THR A 34 9.46 -0.32 -13.86
N VAL A 35 9.35 -1.15 -12.82
CA VAL A 35 9.96 -0.93 -11.51
C VAL A 35 10.69 -2.20 -11.09
N ARG A 36 11.96 -2.07 -10.72
CA ARG A 36 12.79 -3.18 -10.26
C ARG A 36 12.82 -3.25 -8.73
N ALA A 37 13.28 -4.36 -8.21
CA ALA A 37 13.48 -4.50 -6.76
C ALA A 37 14.54 -3.50 -6.27
N GLY A 38 14.22 -2.76 -5.20
CA GLY A 38 15.10 -1.74 -4.64
C GLY A 38 15.16 -0.42 -5.42
N GLU A 39 14.35 -0.29 -6.51
CA GLU A 39 14.30 0.92 -7.31
C GLU A 39 13.27 1.92 -6.73
N VAL A 40 13.59 3.20 -6.80
CA VAL A 40 12.68 4.31 -6.51
C VAL A 40 12.35 5.01 -7.83
N VAL A 41 11.08 5.00 -8.22
CA VAL A 41 10.58 5.61 -9.45
C VAL A 41 9.70 6.80 -9.09
N ALA A 42 10.01 7.98 -9.60
CA ALA A 42 9.21 9.18 -9.45
C ALA A 42 8.34 9.41 -10.70
N LEU A 43 7.02 9.52 -10.50
CA LEU A 43 6.07 9.90 -11.54
C LEU A 43 5.93 11.43 -11.56
N ALA A 44 6.57 12.09 -12.51
CA ALA A 44 6.47 13.52 -12.71
C ALA A 44 5.51 13.85 -13.86
N GLY A 45 4.83 14.98 -13.77
CA GLY A 45 3.92 15.48 -14.83
C GLY A 45 2.89 16.45 -14.25
N ASP A 46 2.25 17.21 -15.12
CA ASP A 46 1.25 18.22 -14.77
C ASP A 46 -0.01 17.63 -14.13
N ASN A 47 -0.84 18.50 -13.55
CA ASN A 47 -2.15 18.10 -13.08
C ASN A 47 -3.00 17.61 -14.26
N GLY A 48 -3.63 16.45 -14.11
CA GLY A 48 -4.36 15.82 -15.20
C GLY A 48 -3.53 14.90 -16.12
N ALA A 49 -2.21 14.79 -15.94
CA ALA A 49 -1.35 13.91 -16.75
C ALA A 49 -1.58 12.39 -16.54
N GLY A 50 -2.60 11.99 -15.78
CA GLY A 50 -2.95 10.58 -15.58
C GLY A 50 -2.18 9.88 -14.45
N LYS A 51 -1.34 10.58 -13.66
CA LYS A 51 -0.58 9.98 -12.56
C LYS A 51 -1.45 9.21 -11.57
N THR A 52 -2.46 9.88 -11.01
CA THR A 52 -3.41 9.26 -10.07
C THR A 52 -4.23 8.15 -10.73
N THR A 53 -4.52 8.26 -12.03
CA THR A 53 -5.20 7.21 -12.80
C THR A 53 -4.34 5.96 -12.90
N LEU A 54 -3.04 6.11 -13.19
CA LEU A 54 -2.08 5.01 -13.20
C LEU A 54 -1.98 4.35 -11.83
N ILE A 55 -1.78 5.15 -10.76
CA ILE A 55 -1.72 4.67 -9.38
C ILE A 55 -2.96 3.85 -9.02
N LYS A 56 -4.15 4.38 -9.32
CA LYS A 56 -5.42 3.70 -9.07
C LYS A 56 -5.60 2.42 -9.87
N ALA A 57 -5.07 2.33 -11.09
CA ALA A 57 -5.08 1.09 -11.88
C ALA A 57 -4.16 0.03 -11.26
N ILE A 58 -2.92 0.40 -10.89
CA ILE A 58 -1.95 -0.51 -10.27
C ILE A 58 -2.45 -0.97 -8.88
N SER A 59 -3.08 -0.08 -8.11
CA SER A 59 -3.62 -0.38 -6.78
C SER A 59 -4.98 -1.11 -6.80
N GLY A 60 -5.51 -1.45 -7.98
CA GLY A 60 -6.75 -2.24 -8.10
C GLY A 60 -8.04 -1.49 -7.81
N VAL A 61 -8.03 -0.15 -7.82
CA VAL A 61 -9.26 0.66 -7.66
C VAL A 61 -10.20 0.47 -8.86
N PHE A 62 -9.62 0.30 -10.05
CA PHE A 62 -10.36 -0.04 -11.26
C PHE A 62 -9.46 -0.81 -12.23
N ARG A 63 -10.08 -1.54 -13.14
CA ARG A 63 -9.38 -2.22 -14.23
C ARG A 63 -9.02 -1.23 -15.35
N PRO A 64 -7.83 -1.37 -15.98
CA PRO A 64 -7.51 -0.64 -17.20
C PRO A 64 -8.51 -0.96 -18.33
N SER A 65 -8.60 -0.09 -19.32
CA SER A 65 -9.41 -0.31 -20.54
C SER A 65 -8.66 -1.20 -21.55
N SER A 66 -7.34 -1.09 -21.59
CA SER A 66 -6.44 -1.92 -22.40
C SER A 66 -5.05 -1.96 -21.79
N GLY A 67 -4.18 -2.83 -22.32
CA GLY A 67 -2.85 -3.09 -21.76
C GLY A 67 -2.88 -4.08 -20.63
N GLU A 68 -1.73 -4.32 -20.02
CA GLU A 68 -1.56 -5.30 -18.95
C GLU A 68 -0.62 -4.81 -17.85
N ILE A 69 -0.83 -5.35 -16.66
CA ILE A 69 0.05 -5.18 -15.51
C ILE A 69 0.65 -6.54 -15.19
N LEU A 70 1.97 -6.60 -15.06
CA LEU A 70 2.67 -7.81 -14.66
C LEU A 70 3.36 -7.58 -13.31
N LEU A 71 3.25 -8.54 -12.43
CA LEU A 71 3.97 -8.61 -11.18
C LEU A 71 4.91 -9.80 -11.22
N ARG A 72 6.23 -9.55 -11.14
CA ARG A 72 7.27 -10.59 -11.31
C ARG A 72 7.12 -11.40 -12.61
N GLY A 73 6.79 -10.71 -13.71
CA GLY A 73 6.57 -11.30 -15.03
C GLY A 73 5.26 -12.06 -15.19
N GLN A 74 4.40 -12.12 -14.17
CA GLN A 74 3.09 -12.76 -14.25
C GLN A 74 1.98 -11.72 -14.44
N PRO A 75 1.11 -11.86 -15.45
CA PRO A 75 -0.02 -10.96 -15.63
C PRO A 75 -0.93 -10.98 -14.41
N VAL A 76 -1.32 -9.80 -13.93
CA VAL A 76 -2.22 -9.63 -12.79
C VAL A 76 -3.38 -8.70 -13.17
N SER A 77 -4.54 -8.98 -12.62
CA SER A 77 -5.71 -8.13 -12.72
C SER A 77 -6.41 -8.12 -11.37
N PHE A 78 -6.55 -6.96 -10.78
CA PHE A 78 -7.16 -6.82 -9.46
C PHE A 78 -8.63 -6.44 -9.58
N ALA A 79 -9.49 -7.10 -8.82
CA ALA A 79 -10.90 -6.73 -8.70
C ALA A 79 -11.12 -5.69 -7.58
N SER A 80 -10.14 -5.52 -6.68
CA SER A 80 -10.21 -4.59 -5.56
C SER A 80 -8.81 -4.21 -5.06
N PRO A 81 -8.68 -3.09 -4.32
CA PRO A 81 -7.43 -2.74 -3.64
C PRO A 81 -6.97 -3.78 -2.61
N HIS A 82 -7.89 -4.57 -2.07
CA HIS A 82 -7.55 -5.66 -1.17
C HIS A 82 -6.72 -6.73 -1.88
N GLU A 83 -7.12 -7.12 -3.09
CA GLU A 83 -6.35 -8.09 -3.88
C GLU A 83 -4.95 -7.58 -4.26
N ALA A 84 -4.82 -6.29 -4.58
CA ALA A 84 -3.52 -5.69 -4.83
C ALA A 84 -2.62 -5.74 -3.59
N ARG A 85 -3.18 -5.44 -2.41
CA ARG A 85 -2.47 -5.56 -1.13
C ARG A 85 -2.06 -7.00 -0.81
N ASP A 86 -2.91 -7.97 -1.08
CA ASP A 86 -2.58 -9.39 -0.88
C ASP A 86 -1.45 -9.88 -1.79
N LYS A 87 -1.22 -9.16 -2.89
CA LYS A 87 -0.08 -9.36 -3.79
C LYS A 87 1.15 -8.52 -3.43
N GLY A 88 1.10 -7.80 -2.31
CA GLY A 88 2.20 -6.99 -1.81
C GLY A 88 2.30 -5.59 -2.42
N ILE A 89 1.23 -5.05 -3.02
CA ILE A 89 1.17 -3.66 -3.50
C ILE A 89 0.42 -2.84 -2.47
N GLU A 90 1.11 -2.01 -1.70
CA GLU A 90 0.49 -1.10 -0.74
C GLU A 90 0.52 0.34 -1.30
N THR A 91 -0.58 1.06 -1.08
CA THR A 91 -0.71 2.44 -1.56
C THR A 91 -1.02 3.36 -0.39
N ILE A 92 -0.20 4.39 -0.25
CA ILE A 92 -0.41 5.51 0.67
C ILE A 92 -0.95 6.66 -0.16
N TYR A 93 -2.22 6.98 0.03
CA TYR A 93 -2.87 8.11 -0.61
C TYR A 93 -2.59 9.40 0.16
N GLN A 94 -2.87 10.54 -0.45
CA GLN A 94 -2.69 11.87 0.12
C GLN A 94 -3.38 12.04 1.49
N ASP A 95 -4.54 11.42 1.69
CA ASP A 95 -5.29 11.40 2.95
C ASP A 95 -4.80 10.35 3.97
N LEU A 96 -3.68 9.64 3.65
CA LEU A 96 -3.06 8.56 4.42
C LEU A 96 -3.97 7.36 4.71
N ALA A 97 -5.26 7.44 4.43
CA ALA A 97 -6.28 6.41 4.70
C ALA A 97 -6.15 5.81 6.12
N LEU A 98 -5.97 6.66 7.12
CA LEU A 98 -5.93 6.30 8.53
C LEU A 98 -7.26 6.62 9.20
N ALA A 99 -7.66 5.75 10.13
CA ALA A 99 -8.80 6.00 11.00
C ALA A 99 -8.35 6.86 12.19
N ASP A 100 -8.68 8.14 12.17
CA ASP A 100 -8.19 9.16 13.11
C ASP A 100 -8.50 8.86 14.58
N ASN A 101 -9.61 8.20 14.84
CA ASN A 101 -10.07 7.82 16.18
C ASN A 101 -9.45 6.52 16.71
N LEU A 102 -8.64 5.83 15.91
CA LEU A 102 -8.01 4.57 16.28
C LEU A 102 -6.52 4.77 16.64
N THR A 103 -6.00 3.84 17.44
CA THR A 103 -4.58 3.79 17.81
C THR A 103 -3.69 3.37 16.63
N ILE A 104 -2.37 3.52 16.76
CA ILE A 104 -1.39 3.06 15.77
C ILE A 104 -1.59 1.57 15.47
N GLY A 105 -1.65 0.73 16.51
CA GLY A 105 -1.84 -0.70 16.33
C GLY A 105 -3.15 -1.03 15.61
N ALA A 106 -4.24 -0.35 15.94
CA ALA A 106 -5.51 -0.57 15.26
C ALA A 106 -5.46 -0.13 13.77
N ASN A 107 -4.73 0.93 13.44
CA ASN A 107 -4.53 1.35 12.05
C ASN A 107 -3.65 0.40 11.23
N ILE A 108 -2.58 -0.16 11.83
CA ILE A 108 -1.73 -1.16 11.16
C ILE A 108 -2.54 -2.40 10.80
N PHE A 109 -3.44 -2.84 11.67
CA PHE A 109 -4.22 -4.06 11.49
C PHE A 109 -5.62 -3.85 10.91
N LEU A 110 -5.98 -2.64 10.52
CA LEU A 110 -7.32 -2.32 10.04
C LEU A 110 -7.76 -3.23 8.88
N GLY A 111 -8.82 -4.01 9.11
CA GLY A 111 -9.34 -5.01 8.17
C GLY A 111 -8.59 -6.36 8.19
N ARG A 112 -7.60 -6.54 9.08
CA ARG A 112 -6.81 -7.77 9.26
C ARG A 112 -6.50 -7.99 10.75
N GLU A 113 -7.44 -7.63 11.62
CA GLU A 113 -7.24 -7.63 13.07
C GLU A 113 -6.95 -9.04 13.60
N PRO A 114 -5.86 -9.23 14.36
CA PRO A 114 -5.57 -10.49 14.99
C PRO A 114 -6.59 -10.78 16.08
N THR A 115 -7.03 -12.03 16.16
CA THR A 115 -7.94 -12.49 17.20
C THR A 115 -7.27 -13.53 18.06
N ARG A 116 -7.66 -13.57 19.36
CA ARG A 116 -7.33 -14.64 20.30
C ARG A 116 -8.61 -15.28 20.83
N ARG A 117 -8.53 -16.52 21.26
CA ARG A 117 -9.68 -17.20 21.88
C ARG A 117 -9.80 -16.80 23.35
N ALA A 118 -10.92 -16.18 23.71
CA ALA A 118 -11.31 -16.00 25.10
C ALA A 118 -12.24 -17.14 25.52
N PHE A 119 -12.11 -17.59 26.74
CA PHE A 119 -12.88 -18.71 27.29
C PHE A 119 -12.84 -20.00 26.44
N GLY A 120 -11.74 -20.19 25.65
CA GLY A 120 -11.53 -21.35 24.80
C GLY A 120 -12.25 -21.33 23.45
N PHE A 121 -13.30 -20.56 23.25
CA PHE A 121 -14.10 -20.59 22.02
C PHE A 121 -14.47 -19.22 21.44
N LEU A 122 -14.51 -18.15 22.25
CA LEU A 122 -14.95 -16.84 21.80
C LEU A 122 -13.79 -16.05 21.14
N PRO A 123 -13.87 -15.68 19.83
CA PRO A 123 -12.85 -14.85 19.21
C PRO A 123 -12.98 -13.41 19.71
N VAL A 124 -11.91 -12.87 20.25
CA VAL A 124 -11.78 -11.47 20.68
C VAL A 124 -10.54 -10.86 20.07
N LEU A 125 -10.52 -9.53 19.87
CA LEU A 125 -9.35 -8.83 19.37
C LEU A 125 -8.13 -9.04 20.27
N ASP A 126 -6.98 -9.35 19.66
CA ASP A 126 -5.71 -9.47 20.36
C ASP A 126 -5.00 -8.10 20.42
N ARG A 127 -5.49 -7.24 21.32
CA ARG A 127 -4.95 -5.89 21.50
C ARG A 127 -3.49 -5.88 21.94
N ALA A 128 -3.05 -6.90 22.68
CA ALA A 128 -1.67 -7.00 23.13
C ALA A 128 -0.72 -7.21 21.93
N LYS A 129 -1.06 -8.16 21.06
CA LYS A 129 -0.33 -8.39 19.80
C LYS A 129 -0.31 -7.15 18.90
N MET A 130 -1.42 -6.43 18.79
CA MET A 130 -1.50 -5.19 18.00
C MET A 130 -0.59 -4.09 18.56
N ALA A 131 -0.54 -3.92 19.88
CA ALA A 131 0.30 -2.92 20.54
C ALA A 131 1.80 -3.27 20.42
N GLU A 132 2.16 -4.54 20.59
CA GLU A 132 3.52 -5.03 20.40
C GLU A 132 4.02 -4.82 18.98
N ALA A 133 3.22 -5.20 17.99
CA ALA A 133 3.52 -4.99 16.58
C ALA A 133 3.69 -3.50 16.26
N ALA A 134 2.80 -2.63 16.77
CA ALA A 134 2.92 -1.18 16.60
C ALA A 134 4.25 -0.66 17.16
N LYS A 135 4.62 -1.08 18.36
CA LYS A 135 5.88 -0.69 18.99
C LYS A 135 7.08 -1.13 18.16
N ALA A 136 7.12 -2.39 17.72
CA ALA A 136 8.20 -2.93 16.91
C ALA A 136 8.31 -2.22 15.56
N THR A 137 7.17 -1.97 14.90
CA THR A 137 7.13 -1.31 13.59
C THR A 137 7.60 0.14 13.68
N MET A 138 7.16 0.89 14.69
CA MET A 138 7.61 2.28 14.88
C MET A 138 9.10 2.35 15.22
N ALA A 139 9.61 1.42 16.02
CA ALA A 139 11.04 1.32 16.33
C ALA A 139 11.89 1.00 15.08
N LEU A 140 11.39 0.14 14.18
CA LEU A 140 12.07 -0.18 12.92
C LEU A 140 12.20 1.05 11.99
N LEU A 141 11.25 1.97 12.07
CA LEU A 141 11.26 3.23 11.31
C LEU A 141 12.04 4.35 12.03
N ASP A 142 12.72 4.03 13.15
CA ASP A 142 13.36 5.01 14.04
C ASP A 142 12.41 6.12 14.51
N PHE A 143 11.14 5.75 14.66
CA PHE A 143 10.08 6.69 15.00
C PHE A 143 9.66 6.55 16.46
N HIS A 144 10.05 7.53 17.29
CA HIS A 144 9.75 7.53 18.71
C HIS A 144 8.36 8.10 18.97
N VAL A 145 7.43 7.24 19.36
CA VAL A 145 6.07 7.62 19.76
C VAL A 145 5.94 7.45 21.27
N SER A 146 5.66 8.55 21.97
CA SER A 146 5.51 8.54 23.44
C SER A 146 4.23 7.86 23.92
N ARG A 147 3.19 7.78 23.09
CA ARG A 147 1.87 7.26 23.44
C ARG A 147 1.28 6.39 22.32
N LEU A 148 1.63 5.11 22.31
CA LEU A 148 1.10 4.13 21.35
C LEU A 148 -0.40 3.85 21.51
N ASP A 149 -0.95 4.14 22.69
CA ASP A 149 -2.36 3.98 23.06
C ASP A 149 -3.25 5.16 22.65
N ALA A 150 -2.65 6.27 22.23
CA ALA A 150 -3.39 7.44 21.80
C ALA A 150 -3.99 7.27 20.39
N PRO A 151 -5.13 7.91 20.09
CA PRO A 151 -5.68 8.00 18.75
C PRO A 151 -4.71 8.70 17.79
N VAL A 152 -4.72 8.29 16.53
CA VAL A 152 -3.82 8.84 15.49
C VAL A 152 -4.11 10.34 15.23
N SER A 153 -5.32 10.82 15.52
CA SER A 153 -5.66 12.24 15.47
C SER A 153 -4.76 13.14 16.35
N ASN A 154 -4.14 12.58 17.40
CA ASN A 154 -3.27 13.32 18.31
C ASN A 154 -1.83 13.48 17.79
N PHE A 155 -1.52 12.92 16.62
CA PHE A 155 -0.19 12.93 16.03
C PHE A 155 -0.07 14.02 14.96
N SER A 156 1.15 14.53 14.77
CA SER A 156 1.47 15.44 13.67
C SER A 156 1.34 14.75 12.31
N GLY A 157 1.26 15.53 11.21
CA GLY A 157 1.20 15.00 9.86
C GLY A 157 2.32 14.00 9.55
N GLY A 158 3.58 14.35 9.88
CA GLY A 158 4.71 13.43 9.70
C GLY A 158 4.61 12.16 10.55
N GLN A 159 4.06 12.26 11.76
CA GLN A 159 3.80 11.09 12.60
C GLN A 159 2.72 10.19 12.02
N ARG A 160 1.66 10.76 11.50
CA ARG A 160 0.60 10.02 10.80
C ARG A 160 1.13 9.34 9.53
N GLN A 161 1.99 10.02 8.77
CA GLN A 161 2.66 9.44 7.62
C GLN A 161 3.55 8.24 8.01
N ALA A 162 4.31 8.34 9.10
CA ALA A 162 5.08 7.22 9.63
C ALA A 162 4.20 6.02 10.00
N VAL A 163 3.00 6.23 10.53
CA VAL A 163 2.03 5.14 10.80
C VAL A 163 1.58 4.47 9.49
N ALA A 164 1.29 5.26 8.44
CA ALA A 164 0.90 4.72 7.14
C ALA A 164 2.03 3.91 6.48
N ILE A 165 3.27 4.39 6.55
CA ILE A 165 4.46 3.66 6.11
C ILE A 165 4.66 2.40 6.96
N GLY A 166 4.52 2.51 8.29
CA GLY A 166 4.61 1.39 9.22
C GLY A 166 3.63 0.26 8.89
N ARG A 167 2.40 0.60 8.49
CA ARG A 167 1.43 -0.39 8.00
C ARG A 167 1.97 -1.16 6.81
N ALA A 168 2.53 -0.48 5.82
CA ALA A 168 3.10 -1.11 4.63
C ALA A 168 4.30 -2.02 4.99
N VAL A 169 5.19 -1.54 5.86
CA VAL A 169 6.36 -2.30 6.32
C VAL A 169 5.94 -3.53 7.12
N TYR A 170 4.98 -3.40 8.03
CA TYR A 170 4.48 -4.53 8.83
C TYR A 170 3.91 -5.67 7.97
N TRP A 171 3.22 -5.33 6.89
CA TRP A 171 2.62 -6.30 5.98
C TRP A 171 3.55 -6.73 4.84
N ASP A 172 4.86 -6.42 4.93
CA ASP A 172 5.90 -6.83 3.96
C ASP A 172 5.55 -6.41 2.52
N ALA A 173 5.13 -5.14 2.37
CA ALA A 173 4.82 -4.61 1.05
C ALA A 173 6.05 -4.70 0.12
N GLN A 174 5.87 -5.33 -1.02
CA GLN A 174 6.90 -5.48 -2.04
C GLN A 174 7.03 -4.21 -2.90
N ILE A 175 5.90 -3.53 -3.07
CA ILE A 175 5.79 -2.28 -3.81
C ILE A 175 5.02 -1.30 -2.93
N LEU A 176 5.64 -0.16 -2.67
CA LEU A 176 5.02 0.95 -1.96
C LEU A 176 4.79 2.09 -2.94
N ILE A 177 3.52 2.46 -3.12
CA ILE A 177 3.12 3.60 -3.92
C ILE A 177 2.77 4.74 -2.96
N MET A 178 3.33 5.93 -3.21
CA MET A 178 3.00 7.15 -2.46
C MET A 178 2.43 8.19 -3.41
N ASP A 179 1.20 8.63 -3.15
CA ASP A 179 0.54 9.69 -3.93
C ASP A 179 0.69 11.00 -3.16
N GLU A 180 1.50 11.93 -3.71
CA GLU A 180 1.82 13.25 -3.13
C GLU A 180 2.32 13.22 -1.67
N PRO A 181 3.43 12.52 -1.37
CA PRO A 181 3.89 12.29 0.01
C PRO A 181 4.31 13.55 0.77
N THR A 182 4.42 14.69 0.11
CA THR A 182 4.89 15.97 0.70
C THR A 182 3.77 16.99 0.92
N ALA A 183 2.52 16.64 0.68
CA ALA A 183 1.37 17.55 0.82
C ALA A 183 0.81 17.63 2.27
N ALA A 184 1.46 16.98 3.26
CA ALA A 184 1.04 16.94 4.66
C ALA A 184 1.93 17.79 5.57
#